data_7d5b2cc2f576f21f9bfffb47c10e843d
#
_entry.id   7d5b2cc2f576f21f9bfffb47c10e843d
#
_cell.length_a   1.000
_cell.length_b   1.000
_cell.length_c   1.000
_cell.angle_alpha   90.00
_cell.angle_beta   90.00
_cell.angle_gamma   90.00
#
_symmetry.space_group_name_H-M   'P 1'
#
loop_
_entity.id
_entity.type
_entity.pdbx_description
1 polymer ?
#
loop_
_entity_poly.entity_id
_entity_poly.type
_entity_poly.pdbx_seq_one_letter_code
_entity_poly.pdbx_strand_id
1 'polypeptide(L)'
;LTLGLDTVLGGQSLSPYYTMSKSDYHTDADSVSIGMGVGGFFTVGERHSFSYGYSYSDSKGNHNSSDDTARETNSIGHGYTFNHDYIFTEIISTSIGLGYSDSDAIVDAGNDYETYDFSLGVNLSFPWAYIAISNGMSFNDYKKEDSSVASDRLRSDFTNTFDIMLTKAIGDILPAIDQNRNLFINLSYENGISEATTFNYDSHSDSFSLSFTKSF
;
A
#
# COMPACT_ATOMS: atom_id res chain seq x y z
N LEU A 1 -8.14 13.42 -12.93
CA LEU A 1 -7.08 13.74 -13.90
C LEU A 1 -5.73 13.37 -13.30
N THR A 2 -4.92 12.60 -14.03
CA THR A 2 -3.53 12.30 -13.66
C THR A 2 -2.64 12.73 -14.81
N LEU A 3 -1.57 13.45 -14.48
CA LEU A 3 -0.51 13.85 -15.39
C LEU A 3 0.81 13.36 -14.81
N GLY A 4 1.62 12.68 -15.60
CA GLY A 4 2.93 12.18 -15.19
C GLY A 4 3.93 12.33 -16.33
N LEU A 5 5.20 12.39 -15.97
CA LEU A 5 6.33 12.40 -16.91
C LEU A 5 7.36 11.39 -16.42
N ASP A 6 7.67 10.42 -17.27
CA ASP A 6 8.77 9.49 -17.01
C ASP A 6 10.03 9.97 -17.71
N THR A 7 11.12 10.10 -16.98
CA THR A 7 12.41 10.47 -17.51
C THR A 7 13.52 9.58 -16.95
N VAL A 8 14.59 9.39 -17.72
CA VAL A 8 15.76 8.63 -17.31
C VAL A 8 16.97 9.55 -17.32
N LEU A 9 17.61 9.73 -16.18
CA LEU A 9 18.80 10.53 -15.97
C LEU A 9 19.92 9.65 -15.39
N GLY A 10 20.97 9.44 -16.15
CA GLY A 10 22.16 8.69 -15.67
C GLY A 10 21.88 7.26 -15.24
N GLY A 11 20.93 6.56 -15.87
CA GLY A 11 20.53 5.18 -15.51
C GLY A 11 19.52 5.10 -14.36
N GLN A 12 19.04 6.23 -13.87
CA GLN A 12 17.98 6.31 -12.86
C GLN A 12 16.68 6.76 -13.53
N SER A 13 15.56 6.14 -13.21
CA SER A 13 14.25 6.65 -13.60
C SER A 13 13.76 7.67 -12.59
N LEU A 14 13.11 8.72 -13.08
CA LEU A 14 12.44 9.74 -12.29
C LEU A 14 11.06 10.00 -12.90
N SER A 15 10.02 9.83 -12.09
CA SER A 15 8.62 9.89 -12.51
C SER A 15 7.85 10.88 -11.65
N PRO A 16 7.94 12.20 -11.92
CA PRO A 16 7.07 13.17 -11.27
C PRO A 16 5.64 13.00 -11.77
N TYR A 17 4.67 13.19 -10.88
CA TYR A 17 3.25 13.14 -11.22
C TYR A 17 2.44 14.20 -10.49
N TYR A 18 1.32 14.53 -11.09
CA TYR A 18 0.28 15.37 -10.51
C TYR A 18 -1.06 14.69 -10.68
N THR A 19 -1.87 14.68 -9.62
CA THR A 19 -3.23 14.14 -9.65
C THR A 19 -4.23 15.19 -9.17
N MET A 20 -5.39 15.19 -9.78
CA MET A 20 -6.54 15.95 -9.32
C MET A 20 -7.77 15.07 -9.40
N SER A 21 -8.47 14.90 -8.31
CA SER A 21 -9.77 14.24 -8.26
C SER A 21 -10.81 15.21 -7.71
N LYS A 22 -12.02 15.10 -8.26
CA LYS A 22 -13.21 15.74 -7.73
C LYS A 22 -14.27 14.65 -7.59
N SER A 23 -14.84 14.54 -6.40
CA SER A 23 -16.01 13.71 -6.15
C SER A 23 -17.20 14.65 -5.95
N ASP A 24 -18.23 14.42 -6.76
CA ASP A 24 -19.48 15.18 -6.75
C ASP A 24 -20.56 14.21 -6.22
N TYR A 25 -20.96 14.38 -4.98
CA TYR A 25 -22.03 13.60 -4.40
C TYR A 25 -23.31 14.41 -4.48
N HIS A 26 -24.39 13.81 -4.95
CA HIS A 26 -25.72 14.46 -5.07
C HIS A 26 -26.28 14.95 -3.73
N THR A 27 -25.59 14.71 -2.64
CA THR A 27 -25.90 15.17 -1.29
C THR A 27 -24.71 15.99 -0.79
N ASP A 28 -24.76 17.28 -0.87
CA ASP A 28 -24.02 18.36 -0.16
C ASP A 28 -22.51 18.14 0.24
N ALA A 29 -21.89 17.04 -0.07
CA ALA A 29 -20.53 16.68 0.34
C ALA A 29 -19.58 16.50 -0.88
N ASP A 30 -19.34 17.57 -1.61
CA ASP A 30 -18.32 17.57 -2.66
C ASP A 30 -16.93 17.56 -2.05
N SER A 31 -16.01 16.77 -2.58
CA SER A 31 -14.60 16.81 -2.21
C SER A 31 -13.69 17.06 -3.41
N VAL A 32 -12.65 17.85 -3.19
CA VAL A 32 -11.57 18.06 -4.14
C VAL A 32 -10.28 17.61 -3.50
N SER A 33 -9.53 16.73 -4.18
CA SER A 33 -8.21 16.32 -3.75
C SER A 33 -7.18 16.64 -4.85
N ILE A 34 -6.09 17.25 -4.43
CA ILE A 34 -4.93 17.55 -5.27
C ILE A 34 -3.75 16.75 -4.71
N GLY A 35 -3.06 16.02 -5.58
CA GLY A 35 -1.88 15.27 -5.22
C GLY A 35 -0.72 15.61 -6.16
N MET A 36 0.49 15.59 -5.63
CA MET A 36 1.72 15.64 -6.41
C MET A 36 2.76 14.73 -5.78
N GLY A 37 3.67 14.24 -6.59
CA GLY A 37 4.73 13.41 -6.08
C GLY A 37 5.81 13.17 -7.10
N VAL A 38 6.85 12.51 -6.64
CA VAL A 38 7.97 12.04 -7.44
C VAL A 38 8.35 10.66 -6.98
N GLY A 39 8.48 9.73 -7.91
CA GLY A 39 9.05 8.41 -7.69
C GLY A 39 10.30 8.22 -8.51
N GLY A 40 11.13 7.30 -8.10
CA GLY A 40 12.33 6.97 -8.83
C GLY A 40 12.75 5.52 -8.60
N PHE A 41 13.58 5.05 -9.52
CA PHE A 41 14.11 3.69 -9.51
C PHE A 41 15.55 3.71 -10.03
N PHE A 42 16.44 2.93 -9.40
CA PHE A 42 17.79 2.70 -9.88
C PHE A 42 18.30 1.30 -9.49
N THR A 43 19.24 0.80 -10.24
CA THR A 43 19.91 -0.48 -9.97
C THR A 43 21.38 -0.29 -9.67
N VAL A 44 21.92 -1.12 -8.77
CA VAL A 44 23.35 -1.18 -8.47
C VAL A 44 23.85 -2.59 -8.76
N GLY A 45 24.62 -2.71 -9.84
CA GLY A 45 24.98 -4.00 -10.39
C GLY A 45 23.74 -4.76 -10.93
N GLU A 46 23.84 -6.08 -10.96
CA GLU A 46 22.76 -6.94 -11.47
C GLU A 46 21.81 -7.45 -10.37
N ARG A 47 22.11 -7.17 -9.11
CA ARG A 47 21.46 -7.82 -7.97
C ARG A 47 20.67 -6.89 -7.06
N HIS A 48 20.93 -5.59 -7.12
CA HIS A 48 20.27 -4.63 -6.26
C HIS A 48 19.38 -3.70 -7.07
N SER A 49 18.14 -3.60 -6.70
CA SER A 49 17.25 -2.56 -7.18
C SER A 49 16.66 -1.76 -6.02
N PHE A 50 16.55 -0.47 -6.25
CA PHE A 50 16.05 0.49 -5.27
C PHE A 50 14.94 1.30 -5.91
N SER A 51 13.85 1.47 -5.17
CA SER A 51 12.82 2.44 -5.53
C SER A 51 12.56 3.38 -4.36
N TYR A 52 12.22 4.61 -4.69
CA TYR A 52 11.87 5.62 -3.71
C TYR A 52 10.72 6.48 -4.22
N GLY A 53 9.99 7.06 -3.29
CA GLY A 53 8.88 7.93 -3.62
C GLY A 53 8.65 8.99 -2.57
N TYR A 54 8.14 10.14 -3.03
CA TYR A 54 7.56 11.17 -2.22
C TYR A 54 6.19 11.52 -2.78
N SER A 55 5.22 11.69 -1.91
CA SER A 55 3.87 12.14 -2.26
C SER A 55 3.41 13.26 -1.34
N TYR A 56 2.63 14.17 -1.91
CA TYR A 56 1.89 15.21 -1.21
C TYR A 56 0.44 15.12 -1.62
N SER A 57 -0.47 15.31 -0.69
CA SER A 57 -1.90 15.41 -0.95
C SER A 57 -2.53 16.56 -0.15
N ASP A 58 -3.45 17.27 -0.77
CA ASP A 58 -4.32 18.27 -0.14
C ASP A 58 -5.76 17.93 -0.51
N SER A 59 -6.54 17.52 0.48
CA SER A 59 -7.95 17.16 0.35
C SER A 59 -8.81 18.18 1.05
N LYS A 60 -9.80 18.71 0.33
CA LYS A 60 -10.76 19.68 0.86
C LYS A 60 -12.17 19.22 0.60
N GLY A 61 -12.97 19.13 1.66
CA GLY A 61 -14.42 19.02 1.55
C GLY A 61 -15.02 20.36 1.12
N ASN A 62 -15.96 20.34 0.17
CA ASN A 62 -16.63 21.55 -0.29
C ASN A 62 -17.85 21.85 0.59
N HIS A 63 -17.90 23.07 1.11
CA HIS A 63 -18.93 23.52 2.03
C HIS A 63 -20.07 24.23 1.31
N ASN A 64 -21.08 23.51 0.88
CA ASN A 64 -22.38 24.13 0.59
C ASN A 64 -23.46 23.79 1.62
N SER A 65 -23.14 22.96 2.62
CA SER A 65 -24.08 22.61 3.67
C SER A 65 -23.80 23.37 4.97
N SER A 66 -24.86 23.63 5.72
CA SER A 66 -24.80 24.14 7.10
C SER A 66 -24.28 23.07 8.10
N ASP A 67 -23.79 21.94 7.58
CA ASP A 67 -23.34 20.82 8.38
C ASP A 67 -21.82 20.92 8.61
N ASP A 68 -21.41 21.06 9.87
CA ASP A 68 -20.00 21.17 10.27
C ASP A 68 -19.19 19.90 9.97
N THR A 69 -19.84 18.76 9.69
CA THR A 69 -19.16 17.49 9.39
C THR A 69 -18.35 17.50 8.10
N ALA A 70 -18.71 18.36 7.11
CA ALA A 70 -17.93 18.49 5.88
C ALA A 70 -16.56 19.17 6.11
N ARG A 71 -16.35 19.90 7.22
CA ARG A 71 -15.03 20.44 7.60
C ARG A 71 -14.07 19.37 8.10
N GLU A 72 -14.60 18.26 8.58
CA GLU A 72 -13.83 17.18 9.20
C GLU A 72 -12.98 16.41 8.18
N THR A 73 -13.25 16.54 6.88
CA THR A 73 -12.53 15.83 5.82
C THR A 73 -11.33 16.57 5.23
N ASN A 74 -11.07 17.82 5.67
CA ASN A 74 -9.92 18.57 5.17
C ASN A 74 -8.62 18.03 5.78
N SER A 75 -7.71 17.55 4.91
CA SER A 75 -6.42 17.02 5.34
C SER A 75 -5.31 17.37 4.36
N ILE A 76 -4.10 17.52 4.90
CA ILE A 76 -2.86 17.62 4.16
C ILE A 76 -2.01 16.41 4.52
N GLY A 77 -1.46 15.72 3.52
CA GLY A 77 -0.65 14.54 3.74
C GLY A 77 0.68 14.59 3.01
N HIS A 78 1.69 14.01 3.63
CA HIS A 78 3.00 13.75 3.07
C HIS A 78 3.32 12.27 3.20
N GLY A 79 3.93 11.70 2.17
CA GLY A 79 4.34 10.29 2.18
C GLY A 79 5.74 10.13 1.62
N TYR A 80 6.51 9.22 2.21
CA TYR A 80 7.84 8.83 1.77
C TYR A 80 7.91 7.31 1.71
N THR A 81 8.43 6.78 0.63
CA THR A 81 8.63 5.33 0.46
C THR A 81 10.04 5.04 -0.01
N PHE A 82 10.58 3.93 0.47
CA PHE A 82 11.85 3.39 0.02
C PHE A 82 11.76 1.88 0.00
N ASN A 83 12.15 1.26 -1.13
CA ASN A 83 12.20 -0.19 -1.25
C ASN A 83 13.56 -0.60 -1.80
N HIS A 84 14.02 -1.75 -1.34
CA HIS A 84 15.22 -2.41 -1.81
C HIS A 84 14.94 -3.87 -2.11
N ASP A 85 15.20 -4.29 -3.33
CA ASP A 85 15.15 -5.68 -3.75
C ASP A 85 16.57 -6.21 -3.95
N TYR A 86 16.80 -7.42 -3.49
CA TYR A 86 18.09 -8.10 -3.62
C TYR A 86 17.94 -9.52 -4.17
N ILE A 87 18.70 -9.83 -5.21
CA ILE A 87 18.75 -11.14 -5.84
C ILE A 87 19.94 -11.92 -5.29
N PHE A 88 19.67 -12.87 -4.38
CA PHE A 88 20.71 -13.75 -3.85
C PHE A 88 21.18 -14.75 -4.89
N THR A 89 20.23 -15.40 -5.57
CA THR A 89 20.46 -16.39 -6.64
C THR A 89 19.37 -16.23 -7.69
N GLU A 90 19.44 -16.98 -8.78
CA GLU A 90 18.38 -17.06 -9.79
C GLU A 90 17.03 -17.54 -9.21
N ILE A 91 17.08 -18.23 -8.05
CA ILE A 91 15.90 -18.79 -7.39
C ILE A 91 15.40 -17.89 -6.26
N ILE A 92 16.29 -17.19 -5.55
CA ILE A 92 15.95 -16.50 -4.30
C ILE A 92 16.16 -15.01 -4.46
N SER A 93 15.10 -14.24 -4.22
CA SER A 93 15.16 -12.79 -4.03
C SER A 93 14.45 -12.36 -2.77
N THR A 94 14.85 -11.21 -2.23
CA THR A 94 14.25 -10.59 -1.05
C THR A 94 13.91 -9.15 -1.35
N SER A 95 12.91 -8.63 -0.63
CA SER A 95 12.52 -7.23 -0.65
C SER A 95 12.44 -6.68 0.77
N ILE A 96 12.82 -5.43 0.94
CA ILE A 96 12.65 -4.65 2.16
C ILE A 96 12.00 -3.34 1.77
N GLY A 97 10.89 -2.99 2.43
CA GLY A 97 10.20 -1.72 2.24
C GLY A 97 10.14 -0.92 3.53
N LEU A 98 10.30 0.38 3.40
CA LEU A 98 10.12 1.37 4.45
C LEU A 98 9.17 2.44 3.95
N GLY A 99 8.21 2.82 4.78
CA GLY A 99 7.27 3.90 4.52
C GLY A 99 7.16 4.84 5.73
N TYR A 100 6.93 6.09 5.44
CA TYR A 100 6.48 7.07 6.42
C TYR A 100 5.42 7.93 5.76
N SER A 101 4.32 8.16 6.43
CA SER A 101 3.35 9.17 6.02
C SER A 101 2.87 9.97 7.20
N ASP A 102 2.57 11.21 6.93
CA ASP A 102 2.02 12.18 7.86
C ASP A 102 0.73 12.74 7.27
N SER A 103 -0.34 12.70 8.02
CA SER A 103 -1.64 13.28 7.68
C SER A 103 -2.04 14.25 8.76
N ASP A 104 -2.19 15.52 8.38
CA ASP A 104 -2.69 16.58 9.24
C ASP A 104 -4.13 16.90 8.86
N ALA A 105 -5.08 16.54 9.71
CA ALA A 105 -6.48 16.90 9.56
C ALA A 105 -6.81 18.18 10.36
N ILE A 106 -7.55 19.10 9.75
CA ILE A 106 -7.84 20.40 10.36
C ILE A 106 -8.80 20.24 11.54
N VAL A 107 -9.77 19.34 11.45
CA VAL A 107 -10.85 19.16 12.44
C VAL A 107 -10.97 17.72 12.94
N ASP A 108 -10.79 16.73 12.07
CA ASP A 108 -11.00 15.32 12.40
C ASP A 108 -9.76 14.69 13.03
N ALA A 109 -9.88 14.35 14.32
CA ALA A 109 -8.82 13.66 15.06
C ALA A 109 -8.51 12.25 14.50
N GLY A 110 -9.48 11.59 13.88
CA GLY A 110 -9.30 10.27 13.29
C GLY A 110 -8.43 10.26 12.02
N ASN A 111 -8.24 11.44 11.39
CA ASN A 111 -7.42 11.60 10.18
C ASN A 111 -6.12 12.37 10.42
N ASP A 112 -5.78 12.64 11.68
CA ASP A 112 -4.57 13.36 12.08
C ASP A 112 -3.60 12.37 12.75
N TYR A 113 -2.75 11.75 11.92
CA TYR A 113 -1.86 10.68 12.38
C TYR A 113 -0.58 10.59 11.54
N GLU A 114 0.42 9.98 12.13
CA GLU A 114 1.65 9.55 11.47
C GLU A 114 1.64 8.03 11.30
N THR A 115 2.11 7.56 10.15
CA THR A 115 2.24 6.13 9.86
C THR A 115 3.69 5.78 9.59
N TYR A 116 4.14 4.69 10.17
CA TYR A 116 5.43 4.06 9.92
C TYR A 116 5.19 2.65 9.38
N ASP A 117 5.61 2.40 8.15
CA ASP A 117 5.46 1.12 7.47
C ASP A 117 6.80 0.41 7.34
N PHE A 118 6.77 -0.88 7.57
CA PHE A 118 7.89 -1.77 7.34
C PHE A 118 7.41 -3.03 6.63
N SER A 119 8.11 -3.47 5.60
CA SER A 119 7.79 -4.73 4.91
C SER A 119 9.02 -5.56 4.61
N LEU A 120 8.85 -6.86 4.68
CA LEU A 120 9.83 -7.86 4.29
C LEU A 120 9.19 -8.84 3.31
N GLY A 121 9.92 -9.23 2.27
CA GLY A 121 9.48 -10.24 1.32
C GLY A 121 10.59 -11.20 0.97
N VAL A 122 10.22 -12.44 0.69
CA VAL A 122 11.08 -13.48 0.11
C VAL A 122 10.35 -14.12 -1.06
N ASN A 123 10.99 -14.15 -2.20
CA ASN A 123 10.48 -14.80 -3.40
C ASN A 123 11.36 -15.98 -3.77
N LEU A 124 10.73 -17.11 -4.05
CA LEU A 124 11.37 -18.36 -4.44
C LEU A 124 10.85 -18.75 -5.83
N SER A 125 11.72 -18.68 -6.84
CA SER A 125 11.39 -18.95 -8.25
C SER A 125 11.94 -20.32 -8.66
N PHE A 126 11.23 -21.38 -8.32
CA PHE A 126 11.60 -22.73 -8.77
C PHE A 126 11.16 -22.98 -10.23
N PRO A 127 11.80 -23.90 -10.96
CA PRO A 127 11.36 -24.27 -12.31
C PRO A 127 9.90 -24.78 -12.37
N TRP A 128 9.36 -25.25 -11.24
CA TRP A 128 8.04 -25.88 -11.15
C TRP A 128 6.99 -25.04 -10.41
N ALA A 129 7.38 -24.00 -9.67
CA ALA A 129 6.46 -23.10 -8.96
C ALA A 129 7.16 -21.81 -8.53
N TYR A 130 6.36 -20.77 -8.33
CA TYR A 130 6.77 -19.53 -7.68
C TYR A 130 6.11 -19.44 -6.30
N ILE A 131 6.87 -19.11 -5.27
CA ILE A 131 6.40 -18.90 -3.90
C ILE A 131 6.82 -17.51 -3.47
N ALA A 132 5.86 -16.71 -3.01
CA ALA A 132 6.12 -15.43 -2.35
C ALA A 132 5.66 -15.51 -0.90
N ILE A 133 6.50 -15.03 0.00
CA ILE A 133 6.22 -14.89 1.42
C ILE A 133 6.49 -13.44 1.78
N SER A 134 5.52 -12.77 2.37
CA SER A 134 5.67 -11.38 2.81
C SER A 134 5.10 -11.14 4.20
N ASN A 135 5.68 -10.15 4.86
CA ASN A 135 5.17 -9.61 6.12
C ASN A 135 5.23 -8.10 6.06
N GLY A 136 4.11 -7.46 6.34
CA GLY A 136 3.95 -6.03 6.48
C GLY A 136 3.58 -5.65 7.90
N MET A 137 4.18 -4.58 8.41
CA MET A 137 3.88 -3.98 9.70
C MET A 137 3.61 -2.51 9.49
N SER A 138 2.56 -1.99 10.11
CA SER A 138 2.19 -0.58 10.09
C SER A 138 1.90 -0.09 11.52
N PHE A 139 2.45 1.06 11.86
CA PHE A 139 2.23 1.73 13.14
C PHE A 139 1.63 3.10 12.85
N ASN A 140 0.43 3.36 13.37
CA ASN A 140 -0.26 4.63 13.24
C ASN A 140 -0.32 5.30 14.60
N ASP A 141 0.28 6.47 14.73
CA ASP A 141 0.24 7.30 15.92
C ASP A 141 -0.65 8.52 15.67
N TYR A 142 -1.79 8.58 16.36
CA TYR A 142 -2.75 9.68 16.25
C TYR A 142 -2.30 10.87 17.08
N LYS A 143 -2.36 12.06 16.48
CA LYS A 143 -1.90 13.30 17.09
C LYS A 143 -2.94 14.00 17.97
N LYS A 144 -4.22 13.63 17.81
CA LYS A 144 -5.34 14.21 18.55
C LYS A 144 -6.15 13.14 19.26
N GLU A 145 -6.76 13.51 20.37
CA GLU A 145 -7.72 12.66 21.09
C GLU A 145 -8.97 12.44 20.25
N ASP A 146 -9.38 11.18 20.11
CA ASP A 146 -10.65 10.84 19.46
C ASP A 146 -11.78 11.03 20.45
N SER A 147 -12.58 12.07 20.24
CA SER A 147 -13.73 12.40 21.10
C SER A 147 -14.84 11.36 21.07
N SER A 148 -14.84 10.44 20.12
CA SER A 148 -15.80 9.33 20.05
C SER A 148 -15.44 8.16 20.98
N VAL A 149 -14.21 8.15 21.49
CA VAL A 149 -13.71 7.15 22.43
C VAL A 149 -13.46 7.81 23.78
N ALA A 150 -14.12 7.32 24.82
CA ALA A 150 -13.99 7.83 26.19
C ALA A 150 -12.61 7.46 26.79
N SER A 151 -11.52 7.95 26.22
CA SER A 151 -10.16 7.77 26.72
C SER A 151 -9.40 9.10 26.62
N ASP A 152 -8.80 9.53 27.71
CA ASP A 152 -7.87 10.68 27.76
C ASP A 152 -6.48 10.29 27.14
N ARG A 153 -6.42 9.33 26.25
CA ARG A 153 -5.17 8.83 25.67
C ARG A 153 -5.21 8.98 24.15
N LEU A 154 -4.08 9.38 23.58
CA LEU A 154 -3.86 9.32 22.13
C LEU A 154 -3.94 7.85 21.69
N ARG A 155 -4.60 7.62 20.57
CA ARG A 155 -4.70 6.32 19.94
C ARG A 155 -3.39 5.98 19.21
N SER A 156 -2.95 4.75 19.35
CA SER A 156 -1.88 4.17 18.53
C SER A 156 -2.34 2.80 18.07
N ASP A 157 -2.22 2.54 16.79
CA ASP A 157 -2.63 1.28 16.16
C ASP A 157 -1.41 0.58 15.59
N PHE A 158 -1.36 -0.72 15.77
CA PHE A 158 -0.41 -1.61 15.12
C PHE A 158 -1.14 -2.59 14.24
N THR A 159 -0.70 -2.72 12.99
CA THR A 159 -1.20 -3.73 12.05
C THR A 159 -0.06 -4.60 11.58
N ASN A 160 -0.26 -5.91 11.59
CA ASN A 160 0.66 -6.88 11.00
C ASN A 160 -0.10 -7.74 10.00
N THR A 161 0.43 -7.85 8.79
CA THR A 161 -0.12 -8.71 7.74
C THR A 161 0.95 -9.68 7.28
N PHE A 162 0.64 -10.96 7.31
CA PHE A 162 1.50 -12.02 6.83
C PHE A 162 0.85 -12.73 5.65
N ASP A 163 1.57 -12.86 4.53
CA ASP A 163 1.07 -13.44 3.29
C ASP A 163 1.96 -14.55 2.80
N ILE A 164 1.35 -15.61 2.28
CA ILE A 164 2.00 -16.66 1.50
C ILE A 164 1.23 -16.85 0.21
N MET A 165 1.90 -16.77 -0.93
CA MET A 165 1.34 -17.06 -2.24
C MET A 165 2.13 -18.16 -2.94
N LEU A 166 1.42 -19.13 -3.49
CA LEU A 166 1.97 -20.17 -4.38
C LEU A 166 1.33 -20.01 -5.77
N THR A 167 2.15 -19.86 -6.78
CA THR A 167 1.73 -19.82 -8.19
C THR A 167 2.34 -21.01 -8.94
N LYS A 168 1.50 -21.73 -9.69
CA LYS A 168 1.94 -22.87 -10.50
C LYS A 168 1.23 -22.91 -11.85
N ALA A 169 1.98 -23.21 -12.92
CA ALA A 169 1.38 -23.46 -14.23
C ALA A 169 0.56 -24.78 -14.21
N ILE A 170 -0.67 -24.72 -14.68
CA ILE A 170 -1.54 -25.90 -14.76
C ILE A 170 -1.01 -26.93 -15.75
N GLY A 171 -0.38 -26.48 -16.82
CA GLY A 171 0.27 -27.34 -17.81
C GLY A 171 1.34 -28.27 -17.24
N ASP A 172 1.94 -27.92 -16.10
CA ASP A 172 2.90 -28.79 -15.38
C ASP A 172 2.20 -29.96 -14.66
N ILE A 173 0.91 -29.77 -14.30
CA ILE A 173 0.10 -30.79 -13.58
C ILE A 173 -0.75 -31.56 -14.60
N LEU A 174 -1.35 -30.86 -15.55
CA LEU A 174 -2.30 -31.38 -16.52
C LEU A 174 -1.94 -30.88 -17.93
N PRO A 175 -0.91 -31.44 -18.58
CA PRO A 175 -0.44 -30.98 -19.91
C PRO A 175 -1.53 -31.06 -21.00
N ALA A 176 -2.50 -31.93 -20.85
CA ALA A 176 -3.62 -32.06 -21.79
C ALA A 176 -4.56 -30.85 -21.79
N ILE A 177 -4.62 -30.10 -20.68
CA ILE A 177 -5.48 -28.92 -20.52
C ILE A 177 -4.76 -27.64 -20.96
N ASP A 178 -3.47 -27.54 -20.68
CA ASP A 178 -2.68 -26.33 -20.94
C ASP A 178 -1.29 -26.68 -21.50
N GLN A 179 -1.24 -26.97 -22.80
CA GLN A 179 0.01 -27.31 -23.52
C GLN A 179 0.97 -26.13 -23.59
N ASN A 180 0.47 -24.89 -23.55
CA ASN A 180 1.27 -23.68 -23.67
C ASN A 180 1.72 -23.13 -22.31
N ARG A 181 1.33 -23.72 -21.19
CA ARG A 181 1.65 -23.30 -19.83
C ARG A 181 1.28 -21.85 -19.53
N ASN A 182 0.20 -21.36 -20.12
CA ASN A 182 -0.25 -19.99 -19.93
C ASN A 182 -1.46 -19.85 -18.97
N LEU A 183 -1.91 -20.97 -18.39
CA LEU A 183 -2.92 -21.02 -17.35
C LEU A 183 -2.25 -21.32 -16.00
N PHE A 184 -2.45 -20.46 -15.03
CA PHE A 184 -1.83 -20.56 -13.71
C PHE A 184 -2.90 -20.75 -12.64
N ILE A 185 -2.57 -21.56 -11.64
CA ILE A 185 -3.28 -21.66 -10.38
C ILE A 185 -2.52 -20.87 -9.33
N ASN A 186 -3.22 -20.00 -8.60
CA ASN A 186 -2.68 -19.23 -7.49
C ASN A 186 -3.43 -19.61 -6.23
N LEU A 187 -2.68 -19.99 -5.21
CA LEU A 187 -3.16 -20.21 -3.85
C LEU A 187 -2.55 -19.13 -2.98
N SER A 188 -3.36 -18.43 -2.20
CA SER A 188 -2.82 -17.51 -1.21
C SER A 188 -3.47 -17.70 0.15
N TYR A 189 -2.70 -17.44 1.18
CA TYR A 189 -3.11 -17.32 2.57
C TYR A 189 -2.64 -15.99 3.09
N GLU A 190 -3.54 -15.26 3.73
CA GLU A 190 -3.26 -14.00 4.41
C GLU A 190 -3.75 -14.09 5.85
N ASN A 191 -2.92 -13.66 6.78
CA ASN A 191 -3.26 -13.47 8.18
C ASN A 191 -3.01 -12.01 8.54
N GLY A 192 -4.04 -11.33 9.06
CA GLY A 192 -3.98 -9.94 9.49
C GLY A 192 -4.34 -9.81 10.96
N ILE A 193 -3.51 -9.08 11.71
CA ILE A 193 -3.74 -8.70 13.09
C ILE A 193 -3.69 -7.18 13.17
N SER A 194 -4.69 -6.57 13.77
CA SER A 194 -4.69 -5.15 14.11
C SER A 194 -4.95 -5.01 15.60
N GLU A 195 -4.06 -4.31 16.28
CA GLU A 195 -4.13 -4.01 17.71
C GLU A 195 -4.13 -2.50 17.89
N ALA A 196 -4.98 -1.98 18.76
CA ALA A 196 -5.06 -0.57 19.05
C ALA A 196 -4.95 -0.33 20.56
N THR A 197 -4.47 0.85 20.95
CA THR A 197 -4.49 1.27 22.36
C THR A 197 -5.91 1.39 22.90
N THR A 198 -6.90 1.49 22.00
CA THR A 198 -8.33 1.46 22.29
C THR A 198 -8.91 0.14 21.79
N PHE A 199 -9.34 -0.72 22.71
CA PHE A 199 -9.75 -2.12 22.47
C PHE A 199 -10.87 -2.33 21.42
N ASN A 200 -11.65 -1.28 21.11
CA ASN A 200 -12.73 -1.35 20.12
C ASN A 200 -12.24 -1.46 18.67
N TYR A 201 -10.94 -1.30 18.42
CA TYR A 201 -10.33 -1.33 17.10
C TYR A 201 -9.46 -2.57 16.85
N ASP A 202 -9.41 -3.49 17.82
CA ASP A 202 -8.70 -4.75 17.64
C ASP A 202 -9.43 -5.64 16.64
N SER A 203 -8.70 -6.23 15.72
CA SER A 203 -9.23 -7.17 14.76
C SER A 203 -8.23 -8.26 14.40
N HIS A 204 -8.75 -9.41 14.02
CA HIS A 204 -7.99 -10.52 13.49
C HIS A 204 -8.71 -11.06 12.26
N SER A 205 -7.97 -11.35 11.21
CA SER A 205 -8.52 -11.89 9.97
C SER A 205 -7.62 -12.98 9.40
N ASP A 206 -8.24 -14.04 8.91
CA ASP A 206 -7.62 -15.06 8.09
C ASP A 206 -8.35 -15.17 6.77
N SER A 207 -7.61 -15.22 5.67
CA SER A 207 -8.19 -15.43 4.37
C SER A 207 -7.43 -16.49 3.57
N PHE A 208 -8.18 -17.30 2.83
CA PHE A 208 -7.65 -18.19 1.81
C PHE A 208 -8.26 -17.84 0.49
N SER A 209 -7.45 -17.75 -0.55
CA SER A 209 -7.96 -17.59 -1.90
C SER A 209 -7.38 -18.63 -2.86
N LEU A 210 -8.21 -19.01 -3.84
CA LEU A 210 -7.84 -19.82 -4.98
C LEU A 210 -8.27 -19.05 -6.22
N SER A 211 -7.35 -18.76 -7.11
CA SER A 211 -7.65 -18.08 -8.37
C SER A 211 -6.96 -18.75 -9.56
N PHE A 212 -7.51 -18.50 -10.74
CA PHE A 212 -6.95 -18.96 -12.00
C PHE A 212 -6.66 -17.76 -12.87
N THR A 213 -5.43 -17.68 -13.39
CA THR A 213 -5.00 -16.58 -14.25
C THR A 213 -4.54 -17.12 -15.58
N LYS A 214 -5.01 -16.53 -16.68
CA LYS A 214 -4.55 -16.85 -18.02
C LYS A 214 -3.72 -15.70 -18.57
N SER A 215 -2.51 -16.03 -19.02
CA SER A 215 -1.64 -15.11 -19.78
C SER A 215 -1.94 -15.28 -21.27
N PHE A 216 -2.03 -14.17 -22.01
CA PHE A 216 -2.31 -14.14 -23.45
C PHE A 216 -1.07 -13.68 -24.22
#